data_8fdd0b756f5fbb8bf6c5256c1b762feb
#
_entry.id   8fdd0b756f5fbb8bf6c5256c1b762feb
#
_cell.length_a   1.000
_cell.length_b   1.000
_cell.length_c   1.000
_cell.angle_alpha   90.00
_cell.angle_beta   90.00
_cell.angle_gamma   90.00
#
_symmetry.space_group_name_H-M   'P 1'
#
loop_
_entity.id
_entity.type
_entity.pdbx_description
1 polymer ?
#
loop_
_entity_poly.entity_id
_entity_poly.type
_entity_poly.pdbx_seq_one_letter_code
_entity_poly.pdbx_strand_id
1 'polypeptide(L)'
;MSRIHSTQKKIAEAKRTSMLEIMVWFEHEHETLSRLALVITGDIGAAELSVCKARELVTNGTSPFPFRKQLTEWLKRVTIEAAITSSLHEIARCESRYRYLNCTHSEHLLNGNDSKLRQFRNLLLHIDPEIVIGELDPLARAVAILRTTGRASILDCILRLRLSLDTVLAANCRAMTWFAEKRTGLSEKAPTPGQKLEKL
;
A
#
# COMPACT_ATOMS: atom_id res chain seq x y z
N MET A 1 -35.47 -24.60 19.34
CA MET A 1 -34.16 -23.97 19.25
C MET A 1 -33.43 -24.15 17.90
N SER A 2 -33.80 -25.08 17.05
CA SER A 2 -33.12 -25.39 15.77
C SER A 2 -33.24 -24.35 14.64
N ARG A 3 -34.32 -23.55 14.59
CA ARG A 3 -34.56 -22.59 13.49
C ARG A 3 -33.67 -21.34 13.52
N ILE A 4 -33.28 -20.88 14.71
CA ILE A 4 -32.44 -19.67 14.85
C ILE A 4 -31.02 -19.91 14.31
N HIS A 5 -30.44 -21.08 14.54
CA HIS A 5 -29.12 -21.47 14.06
C HIS A 5 -29.07 -21.58 12.52
N SER A 6 -30.16 -22.10 11.88
CA SER A 6 -30.27 -22.22 10.43
C SER A 6 -30.34 -20.83 9.76
N THR A 7 -31.06 -19.89 10.36
CA THR A 7 -31.22 -18.54 9.81
C THR A 7 -29.92 -17.72 9.95
N GLN A 8 -29.23 -17.84 11.08
CA GLN A 8 -27.90 -17.18 11.26
C GLN A 8 -26.85 -17.74 10.31
N LYS A 9 -26.84 -19.05 10.05
CA LYS A 9 -25.94 -19.70 9.08
C LYS A 9 -26.21 -19.22 7.65
N LYS A 10 -27.48 -19.13 7.23
CA LYS A 10 -27.87 -18.59 5.92
C LYS A 10 -27.53 -17.10 5.76
N ILE A 11 -27.67 -16.28 6.80
CA ILE A 11 -27.29 -14.87 6.78
C ILE A 11 -25.75 -14.71 6.72
N ALA A 12 -25.00 -15.60 7.36
CA ALA A 12 -23.55 -15.62 7.28
C ALA A 12 -23.05 -16.07 5.89
N GLU A 13 -23.70 -17.05 5.28
CA GLU A 13 -23.39 -17.52 3.92
C GLU A 13 -23.74 -16.48 2.85
N ALA A 14 -24.85 -15.76 2.99
CA ALA A 14 -25.25 -14.68 2.08
C ALA A 14 -24.33 -13.43 2.11
N LYS A 15 -23.42 -13.36 3.09
CA LYS A 15 -22.46 -12.25 3.24
C LYS A 15 -21.04 -12.57 2.76
N ARG A 16 -20.76 -13.82 2.39
CA ARG A 16 -19.44 -14.21 1.85
C ARG A 16 -19.39 -13.89 0.36
N THR A 17 -18.29 -13.28 -0.05
CA THR A 17 -18.01 -13.00 -1.45
C THR A 17 -17.70 -14.32 -2.17
N SER A 18 -18.32 -14.56 -3.33
CA SER A 18 -18.02 -15.74 -4.15
C SER A 18 -16.65 -15.59 -4.85
N MET A 19 -16.03 -16.71 -5.25
CA MET A 19 -14.80 -16.69 -6.03
C MET A 19 -14.96 -15.88 -7.32
N LEU A 20 -16.10 -16.03 -8.01
CA LEU A 20 -16.36 -15.29 -9.25
C LEU A 20 -16.41 -13.78 -9.01
N GLU A 21 -17.07 -13.32 -7.95
CA GLU A 21 -17.07 -11.91 -7.59
C GLU A 21 -15.66 -11.39 -7.28
N ILE A 22 -14.84 -12.19 -6.59
CA ILE A 22 -13.46 -11.83 -6.29
C ILE A 22 -12.67 -11.63 -7.59
N MET A 23 -12.81 -12.53 -8.56
CA MET A 23 -12.13 -12.45 -9.85
C MET A 23 -12.56 -11.20 -10.63
N VAL A 24 -13.86 -10.90 -10.66
CA VAL A 24 -14.39 -9.67 -11.30
C VAL A 24 -13.79 -8.41 -10.64
N TRP A 25 -13.73 -8.38 -9.30
CA TRP A 25 -13.12 -7.26 -8.58
C TRP A 25 -11.61 -7.18 -8.80
N PHE A 26 -10.92 -8.31 -8.91
CA PHE A 26 -9.49 -8.35 -9.22
C PHE A 26 -9.21 -7.70 -10.58
N GLU A 27 -10.00 -8.03 -11.61
CA GLU A 27 -9.88 -7.38 -12.93
C GLU A 27 -10.23 -5.90 -12.87
N HIS A 28 -11.26 -5.52 -12.11
CA HIS A 28 -11.64 -4.11 -11.97
C HIS A 28 -10.54 -3.27 -11.27
N GLU A 29 -9.86 -3.84 -10.29
CA GLU A 29 -8.79 -3.17 -9.54
C GLU A 29 -7.40 -3.37 -10.16
N HIS A 30 -7.29 -4.09 -11.28
CA HIS A 30 -6.02 -4.54 -11.85
C HIS A 30 -4.99 -3.41 -12.02
N GLU A 31 -5.40 -2.26 -12.55
CA GLU A 31 -4.52 -1.10 -12.72
C GLU A 31 -3.98 -0.59 -11.37
N THR A 32 -4.84 -0.45 -10.37
CA THR A 32 -4.45 -0.03 -9.02
C THR A 32 -3.49 -1.04 -8.38
N LEU A 33 -3.76 -2.35 -8.54
CA LEU A 33 -2.94 -3.42 -8.00
C LEU A 33 -1.57 -3.47 -8.68
N SER A 34 -1.53 -3.35 -10.00
CA SER A 34 -0.29 -3.31 -10.80
C SER A 34 0.57 -2.10 -10.43
N ARG A 35 -0.06 -0.94 -10.26
CA ARG A 35 0.61 0.28 -9.82
C ARG A 35 1.24 0.12 -8.42
N LEU A 36 0.51 -0.45 -7.47
CA LEU A 36 1.05 -0.72 -6.13
C LEU A 36 2.23 -1.69 -6.17
N ALA A 37 2.11 -2.76 -6.96
CA ALA A 37 3.18 -3.72 -7.15
C ALA A 37 4.40 -3.06 -7.80
N LEU A 38 4.21 -2.23 -8.83
CA LEU A 38 5.29 -1.51 -9.52
C LEU A 38 6.05 -0.57 -8.57
N VAL A 39 5.34 0.21 -7.76
CA VAL A 39 5.98 1.09 -6.77
C VAL A 39 6.84 0.30 -5.79
N ILE A 40 6.41 -0.88 -5.34
CA ILE A 40 7.18 -1.72 -4.42
C ILE A 40 8.38 -2.33 -5.11
N THR A 41 8.17 -3.00 -6.25
CA THR A 41 9.21 -3.76 -6.94
C THR A 41 10.20 -2.84 -7.68
N GLY A 42 9.72 -1.73 -8.24
CA GLY A 42 10.51 -0.84 -9.11
C GLY A 42 10.77 -1.41 -10.49
N ASP A 43 10.17 -2.54 -10.85
CA ASP A 43 10.36 -3.23 -12.12
C ASP A 43 9.01 -3.77 -12.64
N ILE A 44 8.71 -3.52 -13.91
CA ILE A 44 7.43 -3.88 -14.53
C ILE A 44 7.21 -5.39 -14.53
N GLY A 45 8.23 -6.17 -14.90
CA GLY A 45 8.11 -7.63 -14.95
C GLY A 45 7.90 -8.24 -13.55
N ALA A 46 8.63 -7.75 -12.54
CA ALA A 46 8.45 -8.16 -11.16
C ALA A 46 7.06 -7.73 -10.60
N ALA A 47 6.55 -6.57 -11.03
CA ALA A 47 5.21 -6.12 -10.67
C ALA A 47 4.13 -7.04 -11.24
N GLU A 48 4.20 -7.38 -12.54
CA GLU A 48 3.27 -8.30 -13.20
C GLU A 48 3.29 -9.69 -12.54
N LEU A 49 4.47 -10.25 -12.28
CA LEU A 49 4.61 -11.51 -11.56
C LEU A 49 3.99 -11.44 -10.15
N SER A 50 4.13 -10.33 -9.46
CA SER A 50 3.54 -10.13 -8.13
C SER A 50 2.01 -10.11 -8.18
N VAL A 51 1.44 -9.47 -9.20
CA VAL A 51 -0.03 -9.44 -9.42
C VAL A 51 -0.54 -10.83 -9.79
N CYS A 52 0.16 -11.57 -10.67
CA CYS A 52 -0.18 -12.95 -10.98
C CYS A 52 -0.15 -13.84 -9.73
N LYS A 53 0.89 -13.73 -8.92
CA LYS A 53 1.01 -14.47 -7.66
C LYS A 53 -0.08 -14.10 -6.66
N ALA A 54 -0.45 -12.83 -6.55
CA ALA A 54 -1.57 -12.39 -5.73
C ALA A 54 -2.88 -13.04 -6.21
N ARG A 55 -3.11 -13.12 -7.52
CA ARG A 55 -4.26 -13.80 -8.13
C ARG A 55 -4.29 -15.28 -7.79
N GLU A 56 -3.16 -15.98 -7.88
CA GLU A 56 -3.03 -17.39 -7.50
C GLU A 56 -3.34 -17.62 -6.01
N LEU A 57 -2.83 -16.78 -5.11
CA LEU A 57 -3.13 -16.87 -3.67
C LEU A 57 -4.62 -16.71 -3.38
N VAL A 58 -5.28 -15.85 -4.13
CA VAL A 58 -6.72 -15.62 -4.04
C VAL A 58 -7.50 -16.83 -4.55
N THR A 59 -7.12 -17.39 -5.71
CA THR A 59 -7.82 -18.52 -6.33
C THR A 59 -7.62 -19.84 -5.59
N ASN A 60 -6.45 -20.05 -5.00
CA ASN A 60 -6.13 -21.28 -4.28
C ASN A 60 -6.78 -21.36 -2.89
N GLY A 61 -7.53 -20.33 -2.48
CA GLY A 61 -8.43 -20.40 -1.32
C GLY A 61 -7.74 -20.58 0.04
N THR A 62 -6.45 -20.23 0.17
CA THR A 62 -5.68 -20.41 1.41
C THR A 62 -6.10 -19.46 2.53
N SER A 63 -6.95 -18.48 2.23
CA SER A 63 -7.44 -17.49 3.19
C SER A 63 -8.98 -17.42 3.18
N PRO A 64 -9.63 -17.24 4.32
CA PRO A 64 -11.08 -17.03 4.34
C PRO A 64 -11.43 -15.76 3.54
N PHE A 65 -12.36 -15.88 2.62
CA PHE A 65 -12.79 -14.75 1.80
C PHE A 65 -13.37 -13.62 2.67
N PRO A 66 -12.97 -12.37 2.40
CA PRO A 66 -13.47 -11.23 3.14
C PRO A 66 -14.94 -10.96 2.85
N PHE A 67 -15.58 -10.18 3.71
CA PHE A 67 -16.87 -9.59 3.37
C PHE A 67 -16.71 -8.62 2.18
N ARG A 68 -17.72 -8.56 1.31
CA ARG A 68 -17.73 -7.72 0.09
C ARG A 68 -17.24 -6.28 0.32
N LYS A 69 -17.59 -5.68 1.47
CA LYS A 69 -17.16 -4.32 1.84
C LYS A 69 -15.66 -4.16 2.09
N GLN A 70 -14.93 -5.26 2.26
CA GLN A 70 -13.50 -5.27 2.56
C GLN A 70 -12.66 -5.80 1.38
N LEU A 71 -13.32 -6.16 0.27
CA LEU A 71 -12.69 -6.88 -0.82
C LEU A 71 -11.54 -6.11 -1.46
N THR A 72 -11.76 -4.84 -1.82
CA THR A 72 -10.71 -3.98 -2.42
C THR A 72 -9.49 -3.84 -1.50
N GLU A 73 -9.70 -3.56 -0.21
CA GLU A 73 -8.60 -3.42 0.75
C GLU A 73 -7.87 -4.76 0.98
N TRP A 74 -8.60 -5.87 0.91
CA TRP A 74 -8.01 -7.20 1.01
C TRP A 74 -7.18 -7.55 -0.23
N LEU A 75 -7.66 -7.27 -1.45
CA LEU A 75 -6.91 -7.47 -2.69
C LEU A 75 -5.62 -6.65 -2.70
N LYS A 76 -5.69 -5.37 -2.30
CA LYS A 76 -4.50 -4.53 -2.14
C LYS A 76 -3.50 -5.15 -1.17
N ARG A 77 -3.96 -5.67 -0.03
CA ARG A 77 -3.09 -6.32 0.96
C ARG A 77 -2.40 -7.56 0.40
N VAL A 78 -3.14 -8.44 -0.27
CA VAL A 78 -2.57 -9.65 -0.89
C VAL A 78 -1.53 -9.29 -1.95
N THR A 79 -1.81 -8.28 -2.77
CA THR A 79 -0.87 -7.79 -3.80
C THR A 79 0.38 -7.16 -3.17
N ILE A 80 0.23 -6.35 -2.13
CA ILE A 80 1.37 -5.77 -1.39
C ILE A 80 2.25 -6.89 -0.81
N GLU A 81 1.67 -7.92 -0.20
CA GLU A 81 2.42 -9.07 0.34
C GLU A 81 3.19 -9.82 -0.76
N ALA A 82 2.55 -10.06 -1.90
CA ALA A 82 3.19 -10.71 -3.04
C ALA A 82 4.36 -9.86 -3.57
N ALA A 83 4.17 -8.55 -3.74
CA ALA A 83 5.20 -7.63 -4.22
C ALA A 83 6.37 -7.51 -3.25
N ILE A 84 6.12 -7.40 -1.94
CA ILE A 84 7.16 -7.39 -0.92
C ILE A 84 7.94 -8.69 -0.95
N THR A 85 7.26 -9.83 -1.00
CA THR A 85 7.92 -11.15 -1.06
C THR A 85 8.84 -11.26 -2.27
N SER A 86 8.42 -10.74 -3.42
CA SER A 86 9.23 -10.72 -4.64
C SER A 86 10.44 -9.78 -4.54
N SER A 87 10.36 -8.74 -3.71
CA SER A 87 11.39 -7.70 -3.58
C SER A 87 12.22 -7.81 -2.31
N LEU A 88 12.03 -8.82 -1.46
CA LEU A 88 12.72 -8.94 -0.16
C LEU A 88 14.23 -8.83 -0.27
N HIS A 89 14.85 -9.39 -1.32
CA HIS A 89 16.29 -9.31 -1.53
C HIS A 89 16.75 -7.86 -1.76
N GLU A 90 16.06 -7.12 -2.63
CA GLU A 90 16.38 -5.72 -2.93
C GLU A 90 16.12 -4.82 -1.72
N ILE A 91 15.05 -5.08 -0.98
CA ILE A 91 14.72 -4.38 0.26
C ILE A 91 15.83 -4.59 1.31
N ALA A 92 16.28 -5.84 1.50
CA ALA A 92 17.35 -6.17 2.45
C ALA A 92 18.69 -5.53 2.06
N ARG A 93 19.01 -5.43 0.78
CA ARG A 93 20.23 -4.74 0.30
C ARG A 93 20.26 -3.26 0.69
N CYS A 94 19.12 -2.64 0.89
CA CYS A 94 19.04 -1.25 1.34
C CYS A 94 19.31 -1.06 2.84
N GLU A 95 19.28 -2.13 3.66
CA GLU A 95 19.42 -2.05 5.11
C GLU A 95 20.68 -1.29 5.55
N SER A 96 21.80 -1.54 4.91
CA SER A 96 23.07 -0.89 5.25
C SER A 96 23.04 0.63 5.13
N ARG A 97 22.21 1.18 4.24
CA ARG A 97 22.05 2.64 4.04
C ARG A 97 21.36 3.30 5.23
N TYR A 98 20.57 2.55 5.99
CA TYR A 98 19.74 3.04 7.10
C TYR A 98 20.37 2.83 8.46
N ARG A 99 21.43 2.02 8.56
CA ARG A 99 22.06 1.62 9.84
C ARG A 99 22.53 2.79 10.71
N TYR A 100 22.83 3.93 10.09
CA TYR A 100 23.36 5.13 10.78
C TYR A 100 22.42 6.33 10.69
N LEU A 101 21.22 6.16 10.16
CA LEU A 101 20.25 7.24 10.02
C LEU A 101 19.34 7.26 11.26
N ASN A 102 19.51 8.27 12.10
CA ASN A 102 18.60 8.49 13.22
C ASN A 102 17.40 9.33 12.77
N CYS A 103 16.21 8.80 12.93
CA CYS A 103 14.97 9.57 12.75
C CYS A 103 14.69 10.35 14.05
N THR A 104 14.94 11.65 14.04
CA THR A 104 14.67 12.54 15.19
C THR A 104 13.24 13.07 15.25
N HIS A 105 12.45 12.81 14.22
CA HIS A 105 11.08 13.33 14.08
C HIS A 105 10.06 12.36 14.68
N SER A 106 9.64 12.60 15.92
CA SER A 106 8.56 11.83 16.57
C SER A 106 7.22 11.88 15.80
N GLU A 107 7.00 12.93 15.00
CA GLU A 107 5.83 13.06 14.14
C GLU A 107 5.71 11.96 13.08
N HIS A 108 6.80 11.29 12.71
CA HIS A 108 6.81 10.20 11.74
C HIS A 108 6.34 8.85 12.32
N LEU A 109 6.13 8.77 13.63
CA LEU A 109 5.62 7.58 14.33
C LEU A 109 4.08 7.50 14.32
N LEU A 110 3.44 8.15 13.36
CA LEU A 110 1.99 8.24 13.25
C LEU A 110 1.31 6.86 13.28
N ASN A 111 0.20 6.78 13.99
CA ASN A 111 -0.65 5.59 13.97
C ASN A 111 -1.39 5.47 12.64
N GLY A 112 -1.66 4.22 12.18
CA GLY A 112 -2.24 3.93 10.86
C GLY A 112 -3.58 4.59 10.52
N ASN A 113 -4.24 5.24 11.48
CA ASN A 113 -5.49 5.99 11.30
C ASN A 113 -5.29 7.52 11.16
N ASP A 114 -4.05 7.99 11.16
CA ASP A 114 -3.75 9.41 11.06
C ASP A 114 -4.25 10.02 9.74
N SER A 115 -4.78 11.25 9.81
CA SER A 115 -5.24 12.00 8.65
C SER A 115 -4.12 12.26 7.64
N LYS A 116 -2.87 12.45 8.11
CA LYS A 116 -1.68 12.61 7.26
C LYS A 116 -1.41 11.33 6.45
N LEU A 117 -1.47 10.14 7.05
CA LEU A 117 -1.28 8.87 6.32
C LEU A 117 -2.36 8.66 5.26
N ARG A 118 -3.59 9.13 5.49
CA ARG A 118 -4.65 9.10 4.46
C ARG A 118 -4.34 10.02 3.29
N GLN A 119 -3.84 11.23 3.56
CA GLN A 119 -3.40 12.16 2.52
C GLN A 119 -2.23 11.59 1.70
N PHE A 120 -1.25 10.99 2.37
CA PHE A 120 -0.12 10.34 1.70
C PHE A 120 -0.56 9.15 0.85
N ARG A 121 -1.52 8.36 1.32
CA ARG A 121 -2.13 7.29 0.51
C ARG A 121 -2.74 7.83 -0.77
N ASN A 122 -3.53 8.90 -0.67
CA ASN A 122 -4.15 9.50 -1.85
C ASN A 122 -3.08 10.02 -2.82
N LEU A 123 -2.05 10.70 -2.31
CA LEU A 123 -0.93 11.16 -3.14
C LEU A 123 -0.24 9.98 -3.84
N LEU A 124 0.06 8.91 -3.13
CA LEU A 124 0.74 7.73 -3.67
C LEU A 124 -0.06 7.02 -4.78
N LEU A 125 -1.39 7.05 -4.68
CA LEU A 125 -2.28 6.45 -5.70
C LEU A 125 -2.39 7.29 -6.98
N HIS A 126 -2.03 8.58 -6.94
CA HIS A 126 -2.17 9.49 -8.07
C HIS A 126 -0.83 10.00 -8.64
N ILE A 127 0.25 9.96 -7.86
CA ILE A 127 1.58 10.36 -8.33
C ILE A 127 2.11 9.32 -9.30
N ASP A 128 2.86 9.76 -10.31
CA ASP A 128 3.52 8.86 -11.24
C ASP A 128 4.44 7.86 -10.50
N PRO A 129 4.28 6.54 -10.70
CA PRO A 129 5.16 5.53 -10.11
C PRO A 129 6.64 5.79 -10.38
N GLU A 130 7.01 6.28 -11.55
CA GLU A 130 8.40 6.56 -11.93
C GLU A 130 9.04 7.60 -11.02
N ILE A 131 8.28 8.61 -10.59
CA ILE A 131 8.76 9.62 -9.62
C ILE A 131 9.07 8.95 -8.28
N VAL A 132 8.18 8.07 -7.80
CA VAL A 132 8.37 7.36 -6.54
C VAL A 132 9.58 6.44 -6.62
N ILE A 133 9.73 5.72 -7.74
CA ILE A 133 10.82 4.78 -7.98
C ILE A 133 12.16 5.50 -8.09
N GLY A 134 12.20 6.65 -8.77
CA GLY A 134 13.41 7.44 -8.94
C GLY A 134 13.90 8.14 -7.67
N GLU A 135 13.00 8.47 -6.73
CA GLU A 135 13.33 9.28 -5.57
C GLU A 135 13.39 8.50 -4.25
N LEU A 136 12.71 7.37 -4.16
CA LEU A 136 12.72 6.48 -2.99
C LEU A 136 13.36 5.13 -3.33
N ASP A 137 14.25 4.69 -2.46
CA ASP A 137 14.83 3.34 -2.54
C ASP A 137 13.78 2.24 -2.20
N PRO A 138 14.04 0.98 -2.56
CA PRO A 138 13.12 -0.14 -2.36
C PRO A 138 12.58 -0.27 -0.93
N LEU A 139 13.40 -0.03 0.08
CA LEU A 139 12.99 -0.14 1.48
C LEU A 139 12.03 0.98 1.87
N ALA A 140 12.35 2.23 1.52
CA ALA A 140 11.48 3.37 1.81
C ALA A 140 10.13 3.25 1.09
N ARG A 141 10.11 2.75 -0.17
CA ARG A 141 8.89 2.47 -0.92
C ARG A 141 8.02 1.41 -0.24
N ALA A 142 8.63 0.29 0.16
CA ALA A 142 7.91 -0.80 0.85
C ALA A 142 7.29 -0.31 2.16
N VAL A 143 8.04 0.43 2.98
CA VAL A 143 7.53 1.02 4.23
C VAL A 143 6.42 2.03 3.93
N ALA A 144 6.58 2.91 2.92
CA ALA A 144 5.56 3.87 2.52
C ALA A 144 4.23 3.17 2.17
N ILE A 145 4.26 2.15 1.32
CA ILE A 145 3.06 1.39 0.92
C ILE A 145 2.43 0.66 2.10
N LEU A 146 3.23 -0.04 2.91
CA LEU A 146 2.74 -0.74 4.10
C LEU A 146 2.03 0.21 5.06
N ARG A 147 2.62 1.37 5.35
CA ARG A 147 2.07 2.36 6.27
C ARG A 147 0.82 3.05 5.75
N THR A 148 0.82 3.45 4.49
CA THR A 148 -0.26 4.24 3.90
C THR A 148 -1.40 3.38 3.40
N THR A 149 -1.13 2.43 2.52
CA THR A 149 -2.14 1.59 1.86
C THR A 149 -2.41 0.32 2.66
N GLY A 150 -1.36 -0.34 3.16
CA GLY A 150 -1.47 -1.55 3.99
C GLY A 150 -1.97 -1.29 5.40
N ARG A 151 -2.01 -0.03 5.86
CA ARG A 151 -2.37 0.39 7.23
C ARG A 151 -1.58 -0.35 8.31
N ALA A 152 -0.37 -0.76 7.98
CA ALA A 152 0.50 -1.49 8.88
C ALA A 152 1.06 -0.56 9.97
N SER A 153 1.19 -1.07 11.18
CA SER A 153 1.98 -0.42 12.23
C SER A 153 3.48 -0.51 11.92
N ILE A 154 4.32 0.21 12.65
CA ILE A 154 5.79 0.04 12.56
C ILE A 154 6.17 -1.40 12.89
N LEU A 155 5.55 -1.99 13.91
CA LEU A 155 5.80 -3.39 14.28
C LEU A 155 5.43 -4.36 13.15
N ASP A 156 4.30 -4.14 12.48
CA ASP A 156 3.93 -4.95 11.31
C ASP A 156 4.96 -4.82 10.18
N CYS A 157 5.50 -3.62 9.95
CA CYS A 157 6.57 -3.42 8.96
C CYS A 157 7.83 -4.21 9.33
N ILE A 158 8.25 -4.17 10.61
CA ILE A 158 9.40 -4.95 11.12
C ILE A 158 9.21 -6.44 10.83
N LEU A 159 8.05 -6.98 11.21
CA LEU A 159 7.76 -8.41 11.05
C LEU A 159 7.70 -8.83 9.56
N ARG A 160 7.09 -8.02 8.70
CA ARG A 160 6.93 -8.34 7.27
C ARG A 160 8.23 -8.20 6.49
N LEU A 161 9.01 -7.16 6.78
CA LEU A 161 10.27 -6.88 6.09
C LEU A 161 11.45 -7.64 6.72
N ARG A 162 11.28 -8.21 7.93
CA ARG A 162 12.30 -8.94 8.69
C ARG A 162 13.54 -8.09 8.96
N LEU A 163 13.33 -6.82 9.29
CA LEU A 163 14.38 -5.83 9.52
C LEU A 163 14.33 -5.32 10.97
N SER A 164 15.39 -4.64 11.41
CA SER A 164 15.45 -4.05 12.74
C SER A 164 14.50 -2.85 12.88
N LEU A 165 14.14 -2.52 14.12
CA LEU A 165 13.31 -1.35 14.44
C LEU A 165 13.94 -0.06 13.89
N ASP A 166 15.23 0.15 14.12
CA ASP A 166 15.92 1.38 13.72
C ASP A 166 15.93 1.54 12.20
N THR A 167 16.17 0.45 11.46
CA THR A 167 16.12 0.44 10.01
C THR A 167 14.74 0.82 9.48
N VAL A 168 13.68 0.23 10.04
CA VAL A 168 12.30 0.53 9.62
C VAL A 168 11.90 1.94 10.00
N LEU A 169 12.29 2.44 11.17
CA LEU A 169 12.02 3.81 11.58
C LEU A 169 12.71 4.82 10.66
N ALA A 170 13.98 4.60 10.33
CA ALA A 170 14.71 5.47 9.43
C ALA A 170 14.12 5.48 8.00
N ALA A 171 13.71 4.32 7.48
CA ALA A 171 13.04 4.21 6.20
C ALA A 171 11.65 4.89 6.21
N ASN A 172 10.89 4.74 7.30
CA ASN A 172 9.63 5.44 7.49
C ASN A 172 9.83 6.96 7.53
N CYS A 173 10.87 7.45 8.24
CA CYS A 173 11.23 8.85 8.27
C CYS A 173 11.51 9.38 6.85
N ARG A 174 12.33 8.68 6.08
CA ARG A 174 12.64 9.03 4.68
C ARG A 174 11.38 9.15 3.83
N ALA A 175 10.50 8.14 3.91
CA ALA A 175 9.25 8.12 3.16
C ALA A 175 8.31 9.28 3.56
N MET A 176 8.15 9.53 4.86
CA MET A 176 7.25 10.57 5.36
C MET A 176 7.75 11.98 5.01
N THR A 177 9.07 12.21 5.08
CA THR A 177 9.68 13.48 4.63
C THR A 177 9.43 13.70 3.15
N TRP A 178 9.67 12.70 2.32
CA TRP A 178 9.41 12.76 0.89
C TRP A 178 7.94 13.12 0.58
N PHE A 179 6.97 12.50 1.25
CA PHE A 179 5.56 12.85 1.07
C PHE A 179 5.26 14.30 1.47
N ALA A 180 5.86 14.79 2.55
CA ALA A 180 5.67 16.17 3.00
C ALA A 180 6.19 17.17 1.95
N GLU A 181 7.36 16.91 1.36
CA GLU A 181 7.96 17.72 0.30
C GLU A 181 7.09 17.73 -0.98
N LYS A 182 6.63 16.56 -1.42
CA LYS A 182 5.77 16.48 -2.62
C LYS A 182 4.43 17.18 -2.43
N ARG A 183 3.86 17.14 -1.24
CA ARG A 183 2.61 17.82 -0.94
C ARG A 183 2.76 19.35 -1.04
N THR A 184 3.84 19.91 -0.53
CA THR A 184 4.08 21.36 -0.61
C THR A 184 4.30 21.81 -2.05
N GLY A 185 5.08 21.08 -2.83
CA GLY A 185 5.32 21.38 -4.25
C GLY A 185 4.08 21.27 -5.13
N LEU A 186 3.10 20.44 -4.78
CA LEU A 186 1.82 20.35 -5.50
C LEU A 186 0.87 21.50 -5.12
N SER A 187 0.95 22.01 -3.88
CA SER A 187 0.14 23.14 -3.42
C SER A 187 0.56 24.45 -4.08
N GLU A 188 1.85 24.63 -4.39
CA GLU A 188 2.35 25.82 -5.07
C GLU A 188 1.99 25.89 -6.57
N LYS A 189 1.70 24.73 -7.19
CA LYS A 189 1.30 24.64 -8.61
C LYS A 189 -0.21 24.74 -8.84
N ALA A 190 -1.01 24.82 -7.79
CA ALA A 190 -2.45 25.07 -7.93
C ALA A 190 -2.66 26.50 -8.45
N PRO A 191 -3.33 26.72 -9.60
CA PRO A 191 -3.60 28.05 -10.10
C PRO A 191 -4.42 28.81 -9.04
N THR A 192 -3.94 29.98 -8.66
CA THR A 192 -4.64 30.88 -7.76
C THR A 192 -6.04 31.13 -8.33
N PRO A 193 -7.14 30.84 -7.60
CA PRO A 193 -8.47 31.12 -8.08
C PRO A 193 -8.66 32.64 -8.11
N GLY A 194 -8.43 33.28 -9.25
CA GLY A 194 -8.55 34.74 -9.40
C GLY A 194 -7.93 35.37 -10.62
N GLN A 195 -7.15 34.67 -11.44
CA GLN A 195 -6.78 35.20 -12.74
C GLN A 195 -7.96 35.03 -13.72
N LYS A 196 -8.90 35.98 -13.64
CA LYS A 196 -9.79 36.28 -14.73
C LYS A 196 -8.95 36.51 -16.00
N LEU A 197 -9.22 35.70 -17.01
CA LEU A 197 -8.91 36.05 -18.40
C LEU A 197 -9.54 37.41 -18.69
N GLU A 198 -8.78 38.48 -18.54
CA GLU A 198 -9.05 39.73 -19.22
C GLU A 198 -8.37 39.65 -20.58
N LYS A 199 -9.25 39.63 -21.58
CA LYS A 199 -9.01 40.11 -22.93
C LYS A 199 -8.03 39.37 -23.88
N LEU A 200 -8.51 38.84 -24.94
CA LEU A 200 -8.79 39.59 -26.19
C LEU A 200 -9.59 38.72 -27.15
#